data_3c468aa4c3c513a0b379e67905296da3
#
_entry.id   3c468aa4c3c513a0b379e67905296da3
#
_cell.length_a   1.000
_cell.length_b   1.000
_cell.length_c   1.000
_cell.angle_alpha   90.00
_cell.angle_beta   90.00
_cell.angle_gamma   90.00
#
_symmetry.space_group_name_H-M   'P 1'
#
loop_
_entity.id
_entity.type
_entity.pdbx_description
1 polymer ?
#
loop_
_entity_poly.entity_id
_entity_poly.type
_entity_poly.pdbx_seq_one_letter_code
_entity_poly.pdbx_strand_id
1 'polypeptide(L)'
;FAVKQGKILVKNIKKLYLQKKLSQYKPQKYFLSIIGLQNNRALAIKSIFSIKGQLIWTIKKYIDKKFIEKYTFYNKGNNPQENQIEPVLNQMQCKGCGSKIPQSILDNVFEENTKKGSLDADKVPNTKNIFQTTDIISSIVSDPFELGKISAKHALNDILASNTKPLAAQMIVSLPPAINEINKRDLIQLKSGAEYAMKQATCKIIGGHSYSNNDDQVYLGFSIIGKKKNYVKPKKIKKGKLYITGKIGSALVFAAIEKKIISGMYSEEVVNTMKKSNYEIFKIFYKFNMQHITDISGFGLAIHANNLLLRHSDLNGLKISLKKIPLYEGAIEALNNNVKSSLNDANKNYIINNLRVDYNKINTKYLNCLFDPQTAGGFLFILDATQKEILDELDKKKINYSAIGRVTNAKNTIKVI
;
A
#
# COMPACT_ATOMS: atom_id res chain seq x y z
N PHE A 1 -19.40 -32.69 -0.84
CA PHE A 1 -20.81 -32.58 -0.37
C PHE A 1 -21.43 -31.27 -0.83
N ALA A 2 -20.85 -30.08 -0.51
CA ALA A 2 -21.44 -28.77 -0.74
C ALA A 2 -21.96 -28.53 -2.18
N VAL A 3 -21.18 -28.85 -3.21
CA VAL A 3 -21.57 -28.65 -4.62
C VAL A 3 -22.82 -29.49 -5.02
N LYS A 4 -22.99 -30.67 -4.47
CA LYS A 4 -24.17 -31.51 -4.74
C LYS A 4 -25.39 -31.09 -3.92
N GLN A 5 -25.16 -30.64 -2.68
CA GLN A 5 -26.18 -30.05 -1.84
C GLN A 5 -26.72 -28.74 -2.42
N GLY A 6 -25.84 -27.90 -2.95
CA GLY A 6 -26.23 -26.63 -3.57
C GLY A 6 -27.26 -26.75 -4.67
N LYS A 7 -27.14 -27.79 -5.54
CA LYS A 7 -28.12 -28.06 -6.60
C LYS A 7 -29.51 -28.39 -6.04
N ILE A 8 -29.58 -29.18 -4.95
CA ILE A 8 -30.84 -29.54 -4.32
C ILE A 8 -31.40 -28.38 -3.53
N LEU A 9 -30.54 -27.56 -2.89
CA LEU A 9 -30.95 -26.34 -2.22
C LEU A 9 -31.61 -25.37 -3.19
N VAL A 10 -30.99 -25.05 -4.34
CA VAL A 10 -31.58 -24.18 -5.37
C VAL A 10 -32.93 -24.72 -5.88
N LYS A 11 -33.02 -26.08 -6.11
CA LYS A 11 -34.27 -26.71 -6.49
C LYS A 11 -35.35 -26.59 -5.39
N ASN A 12 -34.96 -26.70 -4.15
CA ASN A 12 -35.87 -26.59 -3.01
C ASN A 12 -36.33 -25.14 -2.77
N ILE A 13 -35.45 -24.14 -2.96
CA ILE A 13 -35.86 -22.73 -2.91
C ILE A 13 -36.94 -22.44 -3.95
N LYS A 14 -36.75 -22.90 -5.22
CA LYS A 14 -37.78 -22.81 -6.27
C LYS A 14 -39.08 -23.52 -5.90
N LYS A 15 -38.98 -24.72 -5.32
CA LYS A 15 -40.15 -25.47 -4.86
C LYS A 15 -40.87 -24.79 -3.71
N LEU A 16 -40.14 -24.18 -2.77
CA LEU A 16 -40.70 -23.45 -1.66
C LEU A 16 -41.51 -22.24 -2.17
N TYR A 17 -40.94 -21.47 -3.11
CA TYR A 17 -41.64 -20.36 -3.77
C TYR A 17 -42.91 -20.79 -4.49
N LEU A 18 -42.91 -22.00 -5.09
CA LEU A 18 -44.05 -22.57 -5.80
C LEU A 18 -44.98 -23.41 -4.89
N GLN A 19 -44.78 -23.38 -3.58
CA GLN A 19 -45.51 -24.15 -2.57
C GLN A 19 -45.53 -25.70 -2.86
N LYS A 20 -44.46 -26.23 -3.47
CA LYS A 20 -44.31 -27.66 -3.82
C LYS A 20 -43.48 -28.38 -2.75
N LYS A 21 -43.73 -29.73 -2.64
CA LYS A 21 -43.01 -30.61 -1.72
C LYS A 21 -41.50 -30.54 -1.96
N LEU A 22 -40.73 -30.34 -0.89
CA LEU A 22 -39.28 -30.30 -0.95
C LEU A 22 -38.65 -31.65 -1.26
N SER A 23 -37.50 -31.66 -1.93
CA SER A 23 -36.71 -32.86 -2.23
C SER A 23 -35.69 -33.09 -1.11
N GLN A 24 -35.62 -34.34 -0.63
CA GLN A 24 -34.62 -34.71 0.37
C GLN A 24 -33.26 -34.94 -0.29
N TYR A 25 -32.20 -34.45 0.31
CA TYR A 25 -30.82 -34.76 -0.09
C TYR A 25 -30.40 -36.14 0.47
N LYS A 26 -29.94 -37.03 -0.42
CA LYS A 26 -29.33 -38.30 -0.02
C LYS A 26 -27.81 -38.19 -0.18
N PRO A 27 -27.02 -38.16 0.92
CA PRO A 27 -25.56 -38.07 0.85
C PRO A 27 -24.96 -39.33 0.20
N GLN A 28 -23.85 -39.14 -0.51
CA GLN A 28 -23.10 -40.28 -1.07
C GLN A 28 -22.37 -41.03 0.07
N LYS A 29 -22.45 -42.37 0.07
CA LYS A 29 -21.68 -43.19 1.01
C LYS A 29 -20.18 -43.13 0.75
N TYR A 30 -19.77 -43.09 -0.53
CA TYR A 30 -18.37 -43.05 -0.94
C TYR A 30 -18.15 -41.92 -1.96
N PHE A 31 -17.06 -41.18 -1.81
CA PHE A 31 -16.66 -40.14 -2.74
C PHE A 31 -15.18 -40.26 -3.07
N LEU A 32 -14.79 -39.80 -4.25
CA LEU A 32 -13.41 -39.73 -4.67
C LEU A 32 -12.78 -38.46 -4.03
N SER A 33 -11.75 -38.67 -3.24
CA SER A 33 -10.92 -37.60 -2.68
C SER A 33 -9.58 -37.58 -3.40
N ILE A 34 -9.16 -36.43 -3.92
CA ILE A 34 -7.85 -36.27 -4.57
C ILE A 34 -7.07 -35.20 -3.83
N ILE A 35 -5.98 -35.61 -3.19
CA ILE A 35 -5.11 -34.73 -2.37
C ILE A 35 -3.84 -34.49 -3.14
N GLY A 36 -3.47 -33.19 -3.34
CA GLY A 36 -2.19 -32.81 -3.92
C GLY A 36 -1.04 -33.12 -2.95
N LEU A 37 0.05 -33.63 -3.48
CA LEU A 37 1.30 -33.88 -2.76
C LEU A 37 2.43 -33.07 -3.39
N GLN A 38 3.58 -33.04 -2.74
CA GLN A 38 4.78 -32.41 -3.29
C GLN A 38 5.24 -33.08 -4.61
N ASN A 39 6.05 -32.37 -5.39
CA ASN A 39 6.68 -32.85 -6.63
C ASN A 39 5.70 -33.33 -7.71
N ASN A 40 4.62 -32.54 -7.94
CA ASN A 40 3.62 -32.83 -8.98
C ASN A 40 2.99 -34.21 -8.87
N ARG A 41 2.75 -34.71 -7.67
CA ARG A 41 2.05 -35.95 -7.38
C ARG A 41 0.73 -35.69 -6.68
N ALA A 42 -0.23 -36.63 -6.79
CA ALA A 42 -1.45 -36.59 -6.02
C ALA A 42 -1.83 -38.01 -5.56
N LEU A 43 -2.61 -38.07 -4.49
CA LEU A 43 -3.19 -39.28 -3.94
C LEU A 43 -4.70 -39.24 -4.16
N ALA A 44 -5.23 -40.20 -4.89
CA ALA A 44 -6.66 -40.42 -5.05
C ALA A 44 -7.12 -41.51 -4.10
N ILE A 45 -8.17 -41.27 -3.34
CA ILE A 45 -8.74 -42.20 -2.36
C ILE A 45 -10.24 -42.36 -2.67
N LYS A 46 -10.69 -43.59 -2.80
CA LYS A 46 -12.12 -43.96 -2.90
C LYS A 46 -12.39 -45.21 -2.12
N SER A 47 -13.12 -45.12 -1.02
CA SER A 47 -13.35 -46.24 -0.08
C SER A 47 -12.01 -46.77 0.45
N ILE A 48 -11.74 -48.05 0.25
CA ILE A 48 -10.50 -48.74 0.67
C ILE A 48 -9.38 -48.65 -0.39
N PHE A 49 -9.67 -48.15 -1.59
CA PHE A 49 -8.68 -48.06 -2.66
C PHE A 49 -8.00 -46.71 -2.67
N SER A 50 -6.67 -46.71 -2.80
CA SER A 50 -5.87 -45.51 -2.96
C SER A 50 -4.82 -45.69 -4.06
N ILE A 51 -4.63 -44.67 -4.89
CA ILE A 51 -3.61 -44.62 -5.96
C ILE A 51 -2.88 -43.33 -5.87
N LYS A 52 -1.54 -43.38 -5.92
CA LYS A 52 -0.64 -42.21 -5.87
C LYS A 52 0.17 -42.12 -7.16
N GLY A 53 0.34 -40.90 -7.69
CA GLY A 53 1.23 -40.71 -8.85
C GLY A 53 1.07 -39.35 -9.54
N GLN A 54 1.90 -39.16 -10.58
CA GLN A 54 1.85 -37.98 -11.44
C GLN A 54 0.62 -37.94 -12.34
N LEU A 55 0.17 -39.11 -12.80
CA LEU A 55 -1.07 -39.22 -13.58
C LEU A 55 -2.28 -38.70 -12.78
N ILE A 56 -2.34 -39.06 -11.49
CA ILE A 56 -3.41 -38.56 -10.60
C ILE A 56 -3.32 -37.04 -10.41
N TRP A 57 -2.13 -36.48 -10.39
CA TRP A 57 -1.93 -35.01 -10.36
C TRP A 57 -2.47 -34.33 -11.63
N THR A 58 -2.23 -34.92 -12.79
CA THR A 58 -2.75 -34.41 -14.07
C THR A 58 -4.29 -34.47 -14.09
N ILE A 59 -4.88 -35.56 -13.63
CA ILE A 59 -6.34 -35.72 -13.49
C ILE A 59 -6.88 -34.65 -12.51
N LYS A 60 -6.21 -34.43 -11.37
CA LYS A 60 -6.58 -33.41 -10.41
C LYS A 60 -6.60 -32.03 -11.04
N LYS A 61 -5.51 -31.62 -11.73
CA LYS A 61 -5.44 -30.32 -12.43
C LYS A 61 -6.59 -30.11 -13.41
N TYR A 62 -6.93 -31.17 -14.17
CA TYR A 62 -8.03 -31.10 -15.14
C TYR A 62 -9.39 -30.92 -14.44
N ILE A 63 -9.64 -31.67 -13.35
CA ILE A 63 -10.88 -31.53 -12.56
C ILE A 63 -10.97 -30.15 -11.93
N ASP A 64 -9.90 -29.69 -11.30
CA ASP A 64 -9.84 -28.37 -10.63
C ASP A 64 -10.04 -27.24 -11.66
N LYS A 65 -9.39 -27.32 -12.83
CA LYS A 65 -9.56 -26.37 -13.92
C LYS A 65 -11.01 -26.31 -14.40
N LYS A 66 -11.62 -27.45 -14.70
CA LYS A 66 -13.05 -27.52 -15.09
C LYS A 66 -14.00 -27.00 -14.01
N PHE A 67 -13.65 -27.23 -12.74
CA PHE A 67 -14.43 -26.73 -11.63
C PHE A 67 -14.36 -25.21 -11.53
N ILE A 68 -13.15 -24.64 -11.61
CA ILE A 68 -12.92 -23.19 -11.60
C ILE A 68 -13.62 -22.53 -12.80
N GLU A 69 -13.42 -23.05 -14.02
CA GLU A 69 -14.07 -22.52 -15.25
C GLU A 69 -15.60 -22.47 -15.14
N LYS A 70 -16.20 -23.39 -14.39
CA LYS A 70 -17.66 -23.42 -14.19
C LYS A 70 -18.18 -22.31 -13.28
N TYR A 71 -17.34 -21.79 -12.37
CA TYR A 71 -17.70 -20.80 -11.36
C TYR A 71 -17.03 -19.45 -11.54
N THR A 72 -16.13 -19.33 -12.53
CA THR A 72 -15.62 -18.04 -12.98
C THR A 72 -16.61 -17.42 -13.95
N PHE A 73 -17.24 -16.33 -13.55
CA PHE A 73 -18.12 -15.52 -14.39
C PHE A 73 -17.30 -14.60 -15.34
N TYR A 74 -16.28 -15.13 -15.99
CA TYR A 74 -15.63 -14.40 -17.07
C TYR A 74 -16.47 -14.56 -18.33
N ASN A 75 -17.05 -13.49 -18.81
CA ASN A 75 -17.59 -13.39 -20.17
C ASN A 75 -16.46 -13.74 -21.15
N LYS A 76 -16.50 -14.92 -21.74
CA LYS A 76 -15.80 -15.19 -22.99
C LYS A 76 -16.54 -14.46 -24.10
N GLY A 77 -16.31 -13.13 -24.21
CA GLY A 77 -16.62 -12.39 -25.42
C GLY A 77 -15.63 -12.83 -26.50
N ASN A 78 -16.11 -13.55 -27.49
CA ASN A 78 -15.37 -13.79 -28.72
C ASN A 78 -15.17 -12.47 -29.46
N ASN A 79 -14.08 -11.78 -29.21
CA ASN A 79 -13.67 -10.62 -29.99
C ASN A 79 -12.20 -10.80 -30.44
N PRO A 80 -11.94 -11.09 -31.74
CA PRO A 80 -10.60 -11.33 -32.24
C PRO A 80 -9.64 -10.14 -32.17
N GLN A 81 -10.12 -8.96 -31.74
CA GLN A 81 -9.31 -7.75 -31.63
C GLN A 81 -8.68 -7.50 -30.25
N GLU A 82 -8.96 -8.35 -29.24
CA GLU A 82 -8.40 -8.21 -27.88
C GLU A 82 -6.94 -8.61 -27.74
N ASN A 83 -6.35 -9.27 -28.73
CA ASN A 83 -4.96 -9.80 -28.64
C ASN A 83 -3.85 -8.74 -28.66
N GLN A 84 -4.16 -7.45 -28.87
CA GLN A 84 -3.16 -6.37 -28.84
C GLN A 84 -3.20 -5.52 -27.56
N ILE A 85 -4.24 -5.66 -26.72
CA ILE A 85 -4.41 -4.90 -25.47
C ILE A 85 -4.02 -5.76 -24.23
N GLU A 86 -3.96 -7.08 -24.37
CA GLU A 86 -3.59 -8.01 -23.29
C GLU A 86 -2.26 -7.74 -22.58
N PRO A 87 -1.18 -7.25 -23.21
CA PRO A 87 0.07 -6.99 -22.49
C PRO A 87 -0.04 -5.89 -21.44
N VAL A 88 -0.98 -4.95 -21.60
CA VAL A 88 -1.17 -3.82 -20.66
C VAL A 88 -2.13 -4.18 -19.53
N LEU A 89 -3.17 -4.97 -19.82
CA LEU A 89 -4.19 -5.40 -18.82
C LEU A 89 -3.69 -6.53 -17.91
N ASN A 90 -2.70 -7.32 -18.34
CA ASN A 90 -2.10 -8.40 -17.57
C ASN A 90 -0.92 -7.95 -16.67
N GLN A 91 -0.58 -6.67 -16.63
CA GLN A 91 0.40 -6.19 -15.66
C GLN A 91 -0.21 -6.24 -14.25
N MET A 92 0.46 -6.96 -13.36
CA MET A 92 0.12 -7.00 -11.95
C MET A 92 0.02 -5.57 -11.41
N GLN A 93 -1.16 -5.17 -10.96
CA GLN A 93 -1.36 -3.91 -10.28
C GLN A 93 -1.26 -4.13 -8.77
N CYS A 94 -0.20 -3.65 -8.16
CA CYS A 94 -0.09 -3.67 -6.71
C CYS A 94 -1.23 -2.86 -6.08
N LYS A 95 -1.81 -3.39 -5.00
CA LYS A 95 -2.85 -2.73 -4.21
C LYS A 95 -2.27 -1.60 -3.36
N GLY A 96 -3.15 -0.84 -2.72
CA GLY A 96 -2.75 0.31 -1.91
C GLY A 96 -2.18 1.44 -2.76
N CYS A 97 -1.06 2.03 -2.35
CA CYS A 97 -0.37 3.09 -3.11
C CYS A 97 0.33 2.62 -4.38
N GLY A 98 0.45 1.31 -4.61
CA GLY A 98 0.97 0.76 -5.85
C GLY A 98 0.06 0.97 -7.06
N SER A 99 -1.18 1.42 -6.87
CA SER A 99 -2.14 1.78 -7.91
C SER A 99 -2.16 3.28 -8.27
N LYS A 100 -1.26 4.10 -7.71
CA LYS A 100 -1.16 5.54 -8.06
C LYS A 100 -0.72 5.73 -9.51
N ILE A 101 -1.15 6.86 -10.11
CA ILE A 101 -0.67 7.30 -11.41
C ILE A 101 0.82 7.70 -11.27
N PRO A 102 1.69 7.33 -12.21
CA PRO A 102 3.11 7.71 -12.17
C PRO A 102 3.33 9.23 -12.08
N GLN A 103 4.32 9.67 -11.29
CA GLN A 103 4.63 11.08 -11.10
C GLN A 103 4.90 11.83 -12.41
N SER A 104 5.54 11.17 -13.39
CA SER A 104 5.81 11.76 -14.71
C SER A 104 4.55 12.20 -15.45
N ILE A 105 3.43 11.49 -15.27
CA ILE A 105 2.15 11.86 -15.87
C ILE A 105 1.56 13.05 -15.13
N LEU A 106 1.61 13.03 -13.78
CA LEU A 106 1.09 14.11 -12.95
C LEU A 106 1.82 15.44 -13.23
N ASP A 107 3.14 15.39 -13.38
CA ASP A 107 3.95 16.57 -13.69
C ASP A 107 3.58 17.19 -15.05
N ASN A 108 3.25 16.38 -16.03
CA ASN A 108 2.82 16.87 -17.34
C ASN A 108 1.43 17.53 -17.33
N VAL A 109 0.57 17.15 -16.37
CA VAL A 109 -0.79 17.70 -16.23
C VAL A 109 -0.80 18.93 -15.31
N PHE A 110 0.04 18.95 -14.28
CA PHE A 110 0.11 19.98 -13.24
C PHE A 110 1.46 20.73 -13.29
N GLU A 111 1.79 21.35 -14.43
CA GLU A 111 3.09 21.95 -14.77
C GLU A 111 3.68 22.91 -13.70
N GLU A 112 2.86 23.56 -12.90
CA GLU A 112 3.32 24.56 -11.91
C GLU A 112 4.07 23.93 -10.71
N ASN A 113 3.86 22.64 -10.41
CA ASN A 113 4.41 22.00 -9.21
C ASN A 113 5.79 21.34 -9.43
N THR A 114 6.20 21.14 -10.69
CA THR A 114 7.37 20.32 -11.02
C THR A 114 8.72 20.94 -10.62
N LYS A 115 8.83 22.28 -10.70
CA LYS A 115 10.08 22.99 -10.44
C LYS A 115 10.41 23.17 -8.95
N LYS A 116 9.41 23.07 -8.06
CA LYS A 116 9.55 23.34 -6.61
C LYS A 116 9.49 22.10 -5.72
N GLY A 117 9.33 20.93 -6.30
CA GLY A 117 9.03 19.69 -5.55
C GLY A 117 7.58 19.64 -5.08
N SER A 118 6.92 18.49 -5.28
CA SER A 118 5.55 18.25 -4.82
C SER A 118 5.43 18.42 -3.30
N LEU A 119 4.42 19.10 -2.83
CA LEU A 119 4.10 19.25 -1.40
C LEU A 119 3.28 18.04 -0.92
N ASP A 120 3.41 17.67 0.36
CA ASP A 120 2.59 16.63 0.96
C ASP A 120 1.18 17.14 1.26
N ALA A 121 1.02 18.43 1.56
CA ALA A 121 -0.28 19.11 1.66
C ALA A 121 -0.15 20.55 1.13
N ASP A 122 -1.20 21.01 0.46
CA ASP A 122 -1.25 22.31 -0.18
C ASP A 122 -1.94 23.37 0.69
N LYS A 123 -1.47 24.60 0.59
CA LYS A 123 -2.10 25.73 1.27
C LYS A 123 -3.42 26.08 0.58
N VAL A 124 -4.49 26.16 1.35
CA VAL A 124 -5.77 26.62 0.84
C VAL A 124 -5.69 28.11 0.50
N PRO A 125 -5.98 28.52 -0.75
CA PRO A 125 -5.92 29.92 -1.17
C PRO A 125 -6.77 30.83 -0.28
N ASN A 126 -6.33 32.07 -0.12
CA ASN A 126 -7.03 33.12 0.66
C ASN A 126 -7.27 32.76 2.15
N THR A 127 -6.55 31.77 2.69
CA THR A 127 -6.62 31.42 4.11
C THR A 127 -5.30 31.66 4.84
N LYS A 128 -5.39 31.88 6.16
CA LYS A 128 -4.22 31.97 7.01
C LYS A 128 -3.88 30.63 7.60
N ASN A 129 -2.80 29.99 7.12
CA ASN A 129 -2.25 28.75 7.68
C ASN A 129 -3.19 27.51 7.61
N ILE A 130 -4.14 27.50 6.68
CA ILE A 130 -4.96 26.31 6.41
C ILE A 130 -4.32 25.55 5.26
N PHE A 131 -4.17 24.23 5.46
CA PHE A 131 -3.61 23.29 4.50
C PHE A 131 -4.59 22.13 4.29
N GLN A 132 -4.56 21.55 3.11
CA GLN A 132 -5.42 20.44 2.72
C GLN A 132 -4.61 19.40 1.94
N THR A 133 -4.95 18.13 2.14
CA THR A 133 -4.49 17.01 1.32
C THR A 133 -5.65 16.09 1.00
N THR A 134 -5.51 15.26 -0.03
CA THR A 134 -6.47 14.20 -0.38
C THR A 134 -5.71 12.99 -0.84
N ASP A 135 -5.96 11.85 -0.22
CA ASP A 135 -5.35 10.58 -0.63
C ASP A 135 -6.35 9.43 -0.57
N ILE A 136 -6.25 8.51 -1.53
CA ILE A 136 -7.13 7.35 -1.69
C ILE A 136 -6.26 6.12 -1.94
N ILE A 137 -6.59 5.01 -1.31
CA ILE A 137 -5.96 3.71 -1.57
C ILE A 137 -6.98 2.64 -1.96
N SER A 138 -6.58 1.69 -2.77
CA SER A 138 -7.32 0.45 -2.99
C SER A 138 -7.13 -0.51 -1.82
N SER A 139 -8.05 -1.46 -1.64
CA SER A 139 -8.01 -2.43 -0.54
C SER A 139 -6.74 -3.28 -0.58
N ILE A 140 -5.93 -3.18 0.46
CA ILE A 140 -4.68 -3.91 0.66
C ILE A 140 -4.85 -5.07 1.66
N VAL A 141 -5.90 -5.01 2.46
CA VAL A 141 -6.33 -6.05 3.40
C VAL A 141 -7.81 -6.33 3.22
N SER A 142 -8.24 -7.55 3.55
CA SER A 142 -9.64 -7.98 3.40
C SER A 142 -10.54 -7.53 4.54
N ASP A 143 -9.98 -7.21 5.72
CA ASP A 143 -10.72 -6.74 6.88
C ASP A 143 -11.07 -5.26 6.71
N PRO A 144 -12.38 -4.88 6.66
CA PRO A 144 -12.77 -3.51 6.43
C PRO A 144 -12.39 -2.55 7.58
N PHE A 145 -12.38 -3.03 8.83
CA PHE A 145 -11.97 -2.20 9.97
C PHE A 145 -10.48 -1.88 9.91
N GLU A 146 -9.65 -2.88 9.60
CA GLU A 146 -8.21 -2.68 9.44
C GLU A 146 -7.89 -1.79 8.21
N LEU A 147 -8.63 -1.96 7.10
CA LEU A 147 -8.52 -1.08 5.94
C LEU A 147 -8.86 0.37 6.29
N GLY A 148 -9.91 0.57 7.10
CA GLY A 148 -10.29 1.88 7.63
C GLY A 148 -9.14 2.55 8.38
N LYS A 149 -8.46 1.82 9.28
CA LYS A 149 -7.30 2.31 10.03
C LYS A 149 -6.13 2.68 9.12
N ILE A 150 -5.79 1.79 8.17
CA ILE A 150 -4.66 1.98 7.26
C ILE A 150 -4.88 3.18 6.35
N SER A 151 -6.06 3.29 5.73
CA SER A 151 -6.37 4.40 4.83
C SER A 151 -6.39 5.75 5.56
N ALA A 152 -6.99 5.79 6.76
CA ALA A 152 -6.98 7.00 7.57
C ALA A 152 -5.56 7.43 7.97
N LYS A 153 -4.71 6.48 8.41
CA LYS A 153 -3.30 6.76 8.71
C LYS A 153 -2.56 7.26 7.47
N HIS A 154 -2.80 6.62 6.31
CA HIS A 154 -2.13 6.98 5.06
C HIS A 154 -2.42 8.44 4.69
N ALA A 155 -3.69 8.84 4.65
CA ALA A 155 -4.08 10.21 4.36
C ALA A 155 -3.63 11.22 5.43
N LEU A 156 -3.57 10.82 6.71
CA LEU A 156 -3.05 11.66 7.78
C LEU A 156 -1.54 11.96 7.61
N ASN A 157 -0.76 11.04 7.04
CA ASN A 157 0.68 11.23 6.93
C ASN A 157 1.05 12.50 6.18
N ASP A 158 0.38 12.84 5.08
CA ASP A 158 0.65 14.03 4.30
C ASP A 158 0.49 15.32 5.11
N ILE A 159 -0.65 15.43 5.81
CA ILE A 159 -0.91 16.61 6.64
C ILE A 159 0.07 16.71 7.82
N LEU A 160 0.46 15.57 8.40
CA LEU A 160 1.42 15.50 9.49
C LEU A 160 2.85 15.83 8.99
N ALA A 161 3.24 15.31 7.81
CA ALA A 161 4.53 15.60 7.17
C ALA A 161 4.67 17.08 6.80
N SER A 162 3.56 17.75 6.48
CA SER A 162 3.53 19.19 6.27
C SER A 162 3.66 20.02 7.56
N ASN A 163 3.91 19.37 8.72
CA ASN A 163 3.94 19.98 10.06
C ASN A 163 2.66 20.76 10.38
N THR A 164 1.52 20.18 10.00
CA THR A 164 0.19 20.76 10.09
C THR A 164 -0.69 19.92 11.03
N LYS A 165 -1.31 20.56 12.02
CA LYS A 165 -2.24 19.88 12.94
C LYS A 165 -3.55 19.59 12.22
N PRO A 166 -3.97 18.32 12.06
CA PRO A 166 -5.24 17.99 11.44
C PRO A 166 -6.42 18.51 12.26
N LEU A 167 -7.48 18.93 11.58
CA LEU A 167 -8.71 19.47 12.18
C LEU A 167 -9.90 18.58 11.87
N ALA A 168 -10.13 18.33 10.59
CA ALA A 168 -11.29 17.57 10.12
C ALA A 168 -10.96 16.79 8.85
N ALA A 169 -11.70 15.73 8.61
CA ALA A 169 -11.59 14.89 7.44
C ALA A 169 -12.95 14.63 6.80
N GLN A 170 -12.99 14.50 5.48
CA GLN A 170 -14.09 13.95 4.70
C GLN A 170 -13.69 12.60 4.16
N MET A 171 -14.53 11.58 4.40
CA MET A 171 -14.32 10.20 3.94
C MET A 171 -14.80 10.04 2.50
N ILE A 172 -13.98 9.45 1.64
CA ILE A 172 -14.32 9.11 0.26
C ILE A 172 -14.25 7.59 0.16
N VAL A 173 -15.38 6.94 -0.15
CA VAL A 173 -15.44 5.48 -0.20
C VAL A 173 -16.14 5.00 -1.47
N SER A 174 -15.55 4.00 -2.11
CA SER A 174 -16.13 3.26 -3.21
C SER A 174 -16.21 1.79 -2.85
N LEU A 175 -17.40 1.21 -2.96
CA LEU A 175 -17.66 -0.20 -2.63
C LEU A 175 -17.99 -1.01 -3.89
N PRO A 176 -17.54 -2.27 -3.95
CA PRO A 176 -17.97 -3.21 -4.99
C PRO A 176 -19.49 -3.48 -4.90
N PRO A 177 -20.10 -3.98 -5.98
CA PRO A 177 -21.52 -4.34 -5.98
C PRO A 177 -21.79 -5.45 -4.96
N ALA A 178 -22.67 -5.21 -4.02
CA ALA A 178 -23.12 -6.18 -3.03
C ALA A 178 -24.56 -5.88 -2.58
N ILE A 179 -25.19 -6.81 -1.87
CA ILE A 179 -26.48 -6.57 -1.24
C ILE A 179 -26.35 -5.51 -0.13
N ASN A 180 -27.43 -4.81 0.15
CA ASN A 180 -27.43 -3.67 1.08
C ASN A 180 -26.88 -4.03 2.49
N GLU A 181 -27.16 -5.22 2.99
CA GLU A 181 -26.70 -5.70 4.28
C GLU A 181 -25.18 -5.81 4.35
N ILE A 182 -24.53 -6.29 3.29
CA ILE A 182 -23.07 -6.39 3.18
C ILE A 182 -22.48 -4.99 3.07
N ASN A 183 -22.99 -4.15 2.17
CA ASN A 183 -22.51 -2.77 2.01
C ASN A 183 -22.64 -1.97 3.32
N LYS A 184 -23.74 -2.13 4.05
CA LYS A 184 -23.96 -1.48 5.34
C LYS A 184 -22.94 -1.96 6.38
N ARG A 185 -22.73 -3.29 6.48
CA ARG A 185 -21.73 -3.88 7.40
C ARG A 185 -20.34 -3.35 7.12
N ASP A 186 -19.90 -3.42 5.86
CA ASP A 186 -18.55 -3.05 5.46
C ASP A 186 -18.31 -1.54 5.64
N LEU A 187 -19.30 -0.70 5.29
CA LEU A 187 -19.22 0.74 5.49
C LEU A 187 -19.13 1.11 6.99
N ILE A 188 -19.88 0.44 7.85
CA ILE A 188 -19.80 0.63 9.31
C ILE A 188 -18.39 0.29 9.80
N GLN A 189 -17.82 -0.83 9.37
CA GLN A 189 -16.49 -1.25 9.81
C GLN A 189 -15.39 -0.34 9.27
N LEU A 190 -15.42 0.02 7.98
CA LEU A 190 -14.50 0.98 7.36
C LEU A 190 -14.49 2.30 8.13
N LYS A 191 -15.69 2.85 8.39
CA LYS A 191 -15.85 4.10 9.15
C LYS A 191 -15.32 3.97 10.58
N SER A 192 -15.66 2.89 11.28
CA SER A 192 -15.21 2.67 12.67
C SER A 192 -13.70 2.54 12.77
N GLY A 193 -13.05 1.81 11.84
CA GLY A 193 -11.60 1.72 11.77
C GLY A 193 -10.93 3.06 11.47
N ALA A 194 -11.50 3.83 10.55
CA ALA A 194 -11.04 5.17 10.23
C ALA A 194 -11.19 6.14 11.41
N GLU A 195 -12.34 6.14 12.09
CA GLU A 195 -12.59 6.98 13.27
C GLU A 195 -11.61 6.65 14.41
N TYR A 196 -11.29 5.36 14.60
CA TYR A 196 -10.27 4.94 15.57
C TYR A 196 -8.90 5.60 15.28
N ALA A 197 -8.43 5.57 14.03
CA ALA A 197 -7.16 6.17 13.66
C ALA A 197 -7.20 7.71 13.69
N MET A 198 -8.27 8.32 13.20
CA MET A 198 -8.47 9.77 13.18
C MET A 198 -8.53 10.36 14.60
N LYS A 199 -9.19 9.65 15.54
CA LYS A 199 -9.24 10.06 16.94
C LYS A 199 -7.86 10.14 17.58
N GLN A 200 -6.94 9.23 17.24
CA GLN A 200 -5.55 9.29 17.72
C GLN A 200 -4.84 10.56 17.28
N ALA A 201 -5.19 11.09 16.11
CA ALA A 201 -4.66 12.34 15.56
C ALA A 201 -5.50 13.57 15.92
N THR A 202 -6.48 13.45 16.82
CA THR A 202 -7.42 14.53 17.18
C THR A 202 -8.17 15.11 15.97
N CYS A 203 -8.36 14.31 14.91
CA CYS A 203 -9.06 14.65 13.68
C CYS A 203 -10.47 14.05 13.70
N LYS A 204 -11.48 14.81 13.27
CA LYS A 204 -12.88 14.33 13.23
C LYS A 204 -13.32 14.11 11.80
N ILE A 205 -13.95 12.97 11.52
CA ILE A 205 -14.65 12.75 10.25
C ILE A 205 -15.98 13.53 10.32
N ILE A 206 -16.16 14.50 9.42
CA ILE A 206 -17.29 15.42 9.43
C ILE A 206 -18.31 15.14 8.28
N GLY A 207 -17.99 14.22 7.40
CA GLY A 207 -18.81 13.86 6.23
C GLY A 207 -18.00 13.12 5.19
N GLY A 208 -18.46 13.15 3.96
CA GLY A 208 -17.75 12.52 2.86
C GLY A 208 -18.64 12.20 1.68
N HIS A 209 -18.16 11.34 0.80
CA HIS A 209 -18.85 10.85 -0.37
C HIS A 209 -18.73 9.34 -0.50
N SER A 210 -19.80 8.68 -0.98
CA SER A 210 -19.79 7.23 -1.23
C SER A 210 -20.42 6.92 -2.59
N TYR A 211 -19.85 5.94 -3.29
CA TYR A 211 -20.38 5.46 -4.56
C TYR A 211 -20.09 3.97 -4.75
N SER A 212 -20.85 3.32 -5.65
CA SER A 212 -20.57 1.93 -6.06
C SER A 212 -19.66 1.94 -7.28
N ASN A 213 -18.66 1.06 -7.29
CA ASN A 213 -17.83 0.81 -8.48
C ASN A 213 -18.29 -0.47 -9.21
N ASN A 214 -17.61 -0.81 -10.31
CA ASN A 214 -17.90 -1.98 -11.12
C ASN A 214 -16.83 -3.06 -11.01
N ASP A 215 -15.86 -2.90 -10.11
CA ASP A 215 -14.82 -3.90 -9.84
C ASP A 215 -15.00 -4.57 -8.46
N ASP A 216 -14.07 -5.43 -8.07
CA ASP A 216 -14.09 -6.18 -6.82
C ASP A 216 -13.31 -5.48 -5.68
N GLN A 217 -12.81 -4.24 -5.91
CA GLN A 217 -11.98 -3.53 -4.97
C GLN A 217 -12.77 -2.50 -4.16
N VAL A 218 -12.44 -2.38 -2.88
CA VAL A 218 -12.82 -1.23 -2.07
C VAL A 218 -11.77 -0.14 -2.27
N TYR A 219 -12.20 1.09 -2.55
CA TYR A 219 -11.36 2.28 -2.51
C TYR A 219 -11.77 3.14 -1.34
N LEU A 220 -10.81 3.51 -0.52
CA LEU A 220 -11.05 4.33 0.66
C LEU A 220 -9.98 5.41 0.79
N GLY A 221 -10.44 6.61 0.99
CA GLY A 221 -9.57 7.76 1.16
C GLY A 221 -10.19 8.87 1.97
N PHE A 222 -9.42 9.93 2.16
CA PHE A 222 -9.82 11.08 2.96
C PHE A 222 -9.28 12.36 2.36
N SER A 223 -10.12 13.38 2.33
CA SER A 223 -9.67 14.76 2.21
C SER A 223 -9.55 15.34 3.62
N ILE A 224 -8.36 15.81 3.98
CA ILE A 224 -8.05 16.27 5.34
C ILE A 224 -7.64 17.73 5.29
N ILE A 225 -8.29 18.54 6.15
CA ILE A 225 -7.93 19.93 6.37
C ILE A 225 -7.23 20.08 7.72
N GLY A 226 -6.21 20.93 7.77
CA GLY A 226 -5.45 21.18 8.98
C GLY A 226 -4.95 22.61 9.10
N LYS A 227 -4.46 22.95 10.29
CA LYS A 227 -3.92 24.27 10.60
C LYS A 227 -2.44 24.17 10.96
N LYS A 228 -1.62 24.85 10.18
CA LYS A 228 -0.17 24.97 10.41
C LYS A 228 0.13 26.07 11.43
N LYS A 229 1.21 25.91 12.20
CA LYS A 229 1.74 27.03 13.00
C LYS A 229 2.11 28.20 12.10
N ASN A 230 2.22 29.40 12.67
CA ASN A 230 2.74 30.54 11.95
C ASN A 230 4.12 30.19 11.35
N TYR A 231 4.33 30.64 10.13
CA TYR A 231 5.59 30.39 9.44
C TYR A 231 6.77 30.98 10.25
N VAL A 232 7.71 30.09 10.55
CA VAL A 232 9.02 30.47 11.06
C VAL A 232 10.01 30.06 9.98
N LYS A 233 10.85 31.04 9.55
CA LYS A 233 11.87 30.72 8.52
C LYS A 233 12.73 29.54 8.98
N PRO A 234 12.86 28.48 8.18
CA PRO A 234 13.66 27.33 8.59
C PRO A 234 15.12 27.73 8.78
N LYS A 235 15.76 27.17 9.80
CA LYS A 235 17.21 27.28 9.95
C LYS A 235 17.87 26.61 8.76
N LYS A 236 18.86 27.27 8.16
CA LYS A 236 19.64 26.67 7.05
C LYS A 236 20.43 25.46 7.54
N ILE A 237 20.22 24.31 6.91
CA ILE A 237 20.94 23.07 7.20
C ILE A 237 22.06 22.90 6.16
N LYS A 238 23.29 23.25 6.52
CA LYS A 238 24.47 23.01 5.68
C LYS A 238 25.08 21.61 5.90
N LYS A 239 24.98 21.09 7.12
CA LYS A 239 25.49 19.77 7.51
C LYS A 239 24.41 19.09 8.35
N GLY A 240 23.75 18.08 7.81
CA GLY A 240 22.69 17.37 8.51
C GLY A 240 22.71 15.89 8.20
N LYS A 241 22.14 15.07 9.10
CA LYS A 241 21.90 13.65 8.87
C LYS A 241 20.48 13.47 8.35
N LEU A 242 20.32 12.52 7.45
CA LEU A 242 19.03 12.08 6.89
C LEU A 242 18.56 10.86 7.67
N TYR A 243 17.35 10.93 8.19
CA TYR A 243 16.74 9.89 9.00
C TYR A 243 15.42 9.41 8.38
N ILE A 244 15.08 8.16 8.69
CA ILE A 244 13.78 7.56 8.36
C ILE A 244 13.16 6.95 9.63
N THR A 245 11.85 7.08 9.78
CA THR A 245 11.10 6.31 10.77
C THR A 245 10.46 5.08 10.11
N GLY A 246 10.56 3.94 10.77
CA GLY A 246 9.98 2.69 10.25
C GLY A 246 10.80 2.03 9.13
N LYS A 247 10.27 0.90 8.65
CA LYS A 247 10.86 0.09 7.58
C LYS A 247 10.19 0.45 6.23
N ILE A 248 10.86 0.13 5.11
CA ILE A 248 10.31 0.24 3.75
C ILE A 248 10.33 -1.11 3.03
N GLY A 249 9.66 -1.16 1.86
CA GLY A 249 9.53 -2.39 1.08
C GLY A 249 8.13 -3.02 1.17
N SER A 250 7.11 -2.25 1.57
CA SER A 250 5.76 -2.77 1.76
C SER A 250 5.15 -3.31 0.47
N ALA A 251 5.28 -2.60 -0.66
CA ALA A 251 4.75 -3.08 -1.93
C ALA A 251 5.54 -4.27 -2.48
N LEU A 252 6.85 -4.35 -2.25
CA LEU A 252 7.66 -5.53 -2.56
C LEU A 252 7.15 -6.79 -1.85
N VAL A 253 6.80 -6.68 -0.55
CA VAL A 253 6.26 -7.81 0.22
C VAL A 253 4.95 -8.29 -0.40
N PHE A 254 4.00 -7.40 -0.64
CA PHE A 254 2.70 -7.79 -1.23
C PHE A 254 2.85 -8.32 -2.66
N ALA A 255 3.72 -7.73 -3.48
CA ALA A 255 4.01 -8.21 -4.82
C ALA A 255 4.61 -9.63 -4.82
N ALA A 256 5.51 -9.92 -3.88
CA ALA A 256 6.12 -11.24 -3.75
C ALA A 256 5.14 -12.30 -3.23
N ILE A 257 4.24 -11.92 -2.31
CA ILE A 257 3.16 -12.80 -1.82
C ILE A 257 2.18 -13.11 -2.96
N GLU A 258 1.74 -12.11 -3.72
CA GLU A 258 0.82 -12.29 -4.84
C GLU A 258 1.41 -13.20 -5.92
N LYS A 259 2.71 -13.05 -6.21
CA LYS A 259 3.47 -13.95 -7.08
C LYS A 259 3.76 -15.32 -6.46
N LYS A 260 3.36 -15.57 -5.21
CA LYS A 260 3.62 -16.82 -4.48
C LYS A 260 5.12 -17.14 -4.32
N ILE A 261 5.95 -16.11 -4.28
CA ILE A 261 7.42 -16.24 -4.12
C ILE A 261 7.79 -16.34 -2.63
N ILE A 262 7.07 -15.59 -1.77
CA ILE A 262 7.26 -15.61 -0.32
C ILE A 262 5.97 -15.98 0.40
N SER A 263 6.10 -16.40 1.67
CA SER A 263 4.95 -16.73 2.52
C SER A 263 4.11 -15.50 2.86
N GLY A 264 2.78 -15.68 2.93
CA GLY A 264 1.84 -14.65 3.41
C GLY A 264 2.12 -14.16 4.85
N MET A 265 2.85 -14.93 5.66
CA MET A 265 3.22 -14.54 7.04
C MET A 265 4.01 -13.22 7.08
N TYR A 266 4.81 -12.92 6.05
CA TYR A 266 5.55 -11.66 5.96
C TYR A 266 4.66 -10.41 5.88
N SER A 267 3.38 -10.57 5.50
CA SER A 267 2.44 -9.44 5.48
C SER A 267 2.05 -8.95 6.86
N GLU A 268 2.15 -9.78 7.89
CA GLU A 268 1.72 -9.43 9.26
C GLU A 268 2.51 -8.25 9.82
N GLU A 269 3.84 -8.27 9.72
CA GLU A 269 4.69 -7.16 10.16
C GLU A 269 4.35 -5.86 9.42
N VAL A 270 4.16 -5.95 8.10
CA VAL A 270 3.83 -4.81 7.23
C VAL A 270 2.49 -4.21 7.64
N VAL A 271 1.44 -5.02 7.73
CA VAL A 271 0.08 -4.58 8.10
C VAL A 271 0.07 -3.99 9.51
N ASN A 272 0.76 -4.62 10.46
CA ASN A 272 0.87 -4.10 11.83
C ASN A 272 1.57 -2.74 11.87
N THR A 273 2.55 -2.50 11.01
CA THR A 273 3.21 -1.19 10.89
C THR A 273 2.30 -0.16 10.23
N MET A 274 1.58 -0.54 9.17
CA MET A 274 0.62 0.32 8.48
C MET A 274 -0.50 0.83 9.40
N LYS A 275 -0.85 0.09 10.43
CA LYS A 275 -1.90 0.46 11.41
C LYS A 275 -1.41 1.40 12.51
N LYS A 276 -0.11 1.51 12.75
CA LYS A 276 0.45 2.34 13.81
C LYS A 276 0.37 3.82 13.44
N SER A 277 -0.18 4.64 14.33
CA SER A 277 -0.27 6.08 14.14
C SER A 277 1.10 6.76 14.17
N ASN A 278 1.36 7.66 13.24
CA ASN A 278 2.53 8.53 13.25
C ASN A 278 2.30 9.84 14.04
N TYR A 279 1.16 9.99 14.72
CA TYR A 279 0.81 11.23 15.43
C TYR A 279 1.73 11.54 16.60
N GLU A 280 2.25 10.53 17.30
CA GLU A 280 3.24 10.76 18.36
C GLU A 280 4.55 11.34 17.81
N ILE A 281 5.00 10.87 16.64
CA ILE A 281 6.15 11.44 15.94
C ILE A 281 5.86 12.88 15.54
N PHE A 282 4.69 13.11 14.96
CA PHE A 282 4.24 14.45 14.58
C PHE A 282 4.23 15.40 15.78
N LYS A 283 3.75 15.01 16.96
CA LYS A 283 3.74 15.88 18.15
C LYS A 283 5.14 16.40 18.50
N ILE A 284 6.15 15.53 18.36
CA ILE A 284 7.56 15.92 18.59
C ILE A 284 7.97 16.92 17.50
N PHE A 285 7.78 16.58 16.23
CA PHE A 285 8.14 17.46 15.11
C PHE A 285 7.41 18.80 15.16
N TYR A 286 6.15 18.79 15.54
CA TYR A 286 5.34 20.01 15.70
C TYR A 286 5.80 20.87 16.89
N LYS A 287 6.22 20.25 18.02
CA LYS A 287 6.81 20.94 19.18
C LYS A 287 8.05 21.74 18.75
N PHE A 288 8.95 21.14 18.00
CA PHE A 288 10.21 21.74 17.55
C PHE A 288 10.08 22.52 16.22
N ASN A 289 8.87 22.64 15.68
CA ASN A 289 8.59 23.33 14.41
C ASN A 289 9.49 22.85 13.25
N MET A 290 9.65 21.53 13.13
CA MET A 290 10.45 20.93 12.06
C MET A 290 9.89 21.28 10.68
N GLN A 291 10.80 21.58 9.72
CA GLN A 291 10.42 21.93 8.34
C GLN A 291 10.92 20.91 7.32
N HIS A 292 12.09 20.30 7.57
CA HIS A 292 12.74 19.34 6.65
C HIS A 292 12.19 17.94 6.86
N ILE A 293 10.92 17.74 6.52
CA ILE A 293 10.16 16.48 6.69
C ILE A 293 9.36 16.22 5.42
N THR A 294 9.20 14.95 5.08
CA THR A 294 8.19 14.42 4.15
C THR A 294 7.76 13.03 4.62
N ASP A 295 6.58 12.57 4.27
CA ASP A 295 6.25 11.16 4.42
C ASP A 295 6.90 10.32 3.32
N ILE A 296 6.79 9.00 3.39
CA ILE A 296 7.22 8.09 2.34
C ILE A 296 6.01 7.30 1.90
N SER A 297 5.52 7.57 0.70
CA SER A 297 4.31 6.97 0.16
C SER A 297 4.49 6.38 -1.25
N GLY A 298 3.54 6.50 -2.14
CA GLY A 298 3.46 5.79 -3.41
C GLY A 298 4.62 6.01 -4.40
N PHE A 299 5.36 7.10 -4.26
CA PHE A 299 6.48 7.40 -5.15
C PHE A 299 7.83 6.83 -4.66
N GLY A 300 7.87 6.23 -3.47
CA GLY A 300 9.07 5.61 -2.92
C GLY A 300 10.09 6.60 -2.37
N LEU A 301 11.09 6.07 -1.65
CA LEU A 301 12.06 6.86 -0.89
C LEU A 301 12.84 7.87 -1.76
N ALA A 302 13.26 7.47 -2.97
CA ALA A 302 14.11 8.33 -3.80
C ALA A 302 13.40 9.60 -4.28
N ILE A 303 12.13 9.50 -4.70
CA ILE A 303 11.35 10.65 -5.17
C ILE A 303 11.00 11.56 -3.98
N HIS A 304 10.61 10.99 -2.83
CA HIS A 304 10.35 11.79 -1.62
C HIS A 304 11.61 12.51 -1.12
N ALA A 305 12.78 11.87 -1.19
CA ALA A 305 14.06 12.52 -0.88
C ALA A 305 14.38 13.66 -1.86
N ASN A 306 14.09 13.50 -3.14
CA ASN A 306 14.26 14.54 -4.15
C ASN A 306 13.29 15.72 -3.93
N ASN A 307 12.03 15.43 -3.62
CA ASN A 307 11.05 16.48 -3.30
C ASN A 307 11.47 17.29 -2.07
N LEU A 308 11.97 16.59 -1.03
CA LEU A 308 12.52 17.26 0.16
C LEU A 308 13.70 18.18 -0.20
N LEU A 309 14.59 17.73 -1.10
CA LEU A 309 15.72 18.51 -1.59
C LEU A 309 15.27 19.76 -2.37
N LEU A 310 14.29 19.61 -3.27
CA LEU A 310 13.80 20.70 -4.12
C LEU A 310 12.99 21.75 -3.36
N ARG A 311 12.26 21.34 -2.30
CA ARG A 311 11.49 22.25 -1.45
C ARG A 311 12.36 23.19 -0.61
N HIS A 312 13.60 22.81 -0.33
CA HIS A 312 14.46 23.49 0.62
C HIS A 312 15.74 23.99 -0.05
N SER A 313 15.74 25.25 -0.46
CA SER A 313 16.88 25.90 -1.16
C SER A 313 18.18 25.96 -0.36
N ASP A 314 18.15 25.65 0.93
CA ASP A 314 19.31 25.51 1.80
C ASP A 314 19.99 24.13 1.70
N LEU A 315 19.31 23.16 1.10
CA LEU A 315 19.85 21.84 0.82
C LEU A 315 20.46 21.80 -0.58
N ASN A 316 21.72 21.39 -0.69
CA ASN A 316 22.36 21.25 -1.99
C ASN A 316 22.20 19.84 -2.57
N GLY A 317 22.38 18.80 -1.77
CA GLY A 317 22.25 17.43 -2.19
C GLY A 317 22.19 16.47 -1.02
N LEU A 318 21.91 15.21 -1.33
CA LEU A 318 21.81 14.13 -0.34
C LEU A 318 22.76 12.98 -0.67
N LYS A 319 23.20 12.26 0.36
CA LYS A 319 23.89 10.99 0.23
C LYS A 319 23.11 9.96 1.04
N ILE A 320 22.68 8.87 0.40
CA ILE A 320 21.93 7.77 1.00
C ILE A 320 22.80 6.53 1.02
N SER A 321 22.89 5.87 2.16
CA SER A 321 23.55 4.57 2.31
C SER A 321 22.53 3.47 2.21
N LEU A 322 22.57 2.69 1.12
CA LEU A 322 21.60 1.64 0.83
C LEU A 322 21.57 0.57 1.95
N LYS A 323 22.74 0.24 2.50
CA LYS A 323 22.89 -0.73 3.61
C LYS A 323 22.25 -0.29 4.93
N LYS A 324 21.98 1.00 5.10
CA LYS A 324 21.39 1.56 6.33
C LYS A 324 19.88 1.73 6.27
N ILE A 325 19.28 1.45 5.12
CA ILE A 325 17.84 1.53 4.96
C ILE A 325 17.18 0.35 5.65
N PRO A 326 16.30 0.57 6.64
CA PRO A 326 15.59 -0.52 7.30
C PRO A 326 14.55 -1.12 6.35
N LEU A 327 14.64 -2.42 6.09
CA LEU A 327 13.71 -3.16 5.23
C LEU A 327 12.88 -4.13 6.05
N TYR A 328 11.65 -4.42 5.58
CA TYR A 328 10.90 -5.57 6.04
C TYR A 328 11.63 -6.86 5.64
N GLU A 329 11.56 -7.90 6.46
CA GLU A 329 12.18 -9.20 6.14
C GLU A 329 11.67 -9.75 4.81
N GLY A 330 10.36 -9.74 4.60
CA GLY A 330 9.76 -10.15 3.33
C GLY A 330 10.20 -9.30 2.13
N ALA A 331 10.58 -8.02 2.32
CA ALA A 331 11.13 -7.18 1.26
C ALA A 331 12.56 -7.60 0.89
N ILE A 332 13.36 -8.04 1.87
CA ILE A 332 14.70 -8.59 1.63
C ILE A 332 14.58 -9.86 0.78
N GLU A 333 13.69 -10.76 1.14
CA GLU A 333 13.41 -11.99 0.39
C GLU A 333 12.90 -11.67 -1.03
N ALA A 334 12.00 -10.70 -1.16
CA ALA A 334 11.50 -10.25 -2.46
C ALA A 334 12.63 -9.72 -3.37
N LEU A 335 13.52 -8.89 -2.83
CA LEU A 335 14.67 -8.33 -3.55
C LEU A 335 15.67 -9.42 -3.96
N ASN A 336 15.93 -10.39 -3.08
CA ASN A 336 16.78 -11.54 -3.39
C ASN A 336 16.25 -12.37 -4.56
N ASN A 337 14.92 -12.43 -4.71
CA ASN A 337 14.23 -13.10 -5.81
C ASN A 337 13.92 -12.17 -7.01
N ASN A 338 14.53 -10.97 -7.07
CA ASN A 338 14.37 -9.99 -8.15
C ASN A 338 12.90 -9.55 -8.36
N VAL A 339 12.09 -9.56 -7.30
CA VAL A 339 10.71 -9.05 -7.37
C VAL A 339 10.72 -7.53 -7.46
N LYS A 340 9.79 -6.99 -8.23
CA LYS A 340 9.47 -5.56 -8.31
C LYS A 340 7.98 -5.37 -8.09
N SER A 341 7.62 -4.26 -7.46
CA SER A 341 6.23 -3.77 -7.39
C SER A 341 5.83 -3.04 -8.68
N SER A 342 4.54 -2.84 -8.91
CA SER A 342 4.01 -2.29 -10.18
C SER A 342 4.57 -0.91 -10.56
N LEU A 343 4.72 0.00 -9.59
CA LEU A 343 5.24 1.35 -9.85
C LEU A 343 6.77 1.45 -9.79
N ASN A 344 7.49 0.39 -9.45
CA ASN A 344 8.93 0.45 -9.22
C ASN A 344 9.70 1.02 -10.43
N ASP A 345 9.44 0.50 -11.63
CA ASP A 345 10.14 0.96 -12.83
C ASP A 345 9.74 2.37 -13.23
N ALA A 346 8.47 2.77 -13.09
CA ALA A 346 8.01 4.13 -13.34
C ALA A 346 8.67 5.13 -12.38
N ASN A 347 8.70 4.83 -11.08
CA ASN A 347 9.37 5.66 -10.08
C ASN A 347 10.87 5.76 -10.33
N LYS A 348 11.52 4.65 -10.70
CA LYS A 348 12.95 4.64 -11.06
C LYS A 348 13.23 5.54 -12.28
N ASN A 349 12.48 5.38 -13.35
CA ASN A 349 12.68 6.14 -14.58
C ASN A 349 12.48 7.64 -14.36
N TYR A 350 11.53 8.02 -13.52
CA TYR A 350 11.29 9.43 -13.17
C TYR A 350 12.50 10.09 -12.49
N ILE A 351 13.18 9.39 -11.57
CA ILE A 351 14.21 10.00 -10.72
C ILE A 351 15.66 9.69 -11.15
N ILE A 352 15.86 8.76 -12.10
CA ILE A 352 17.19 8.21 -12.39
C ILE A 352 18.23 9.27 -12.77
N ASN A 353 17.81 10.34 -13.45
CA ASN A 353 18.69 11.43 -13.87
C ASN A 353 19.22 12.27 -12.68
N ASN A 354 18.51 12.28 -11.55
CA ASN A 354 18.90 12.98 -10.33
C ASN A 354 19.68 12.09 -9.36
N LEU A 355 19.84 10.79 -9.69
CA LEU A 355 20.59 9.83 -8.90
C LEU A 355 22.02 9.67 -9.42
N ARG A 356 22.96 9.58 -8.48
CA ARG A 356 24.35 9.17 -8.74
C ARG A 356 24.62 7.90 -7.93
N VAL A 357 24.57 6.76 -8.59
CA VAL A 357 24.70 5.44 -7.94
C VAL A 357 26.14 4.98 -8.02
N ASP A 358 26.74 4.66 -6.89
CA ASP A 358 28.10 4.07 -6.81
C ASP A 358 27.98 2.54 -6.85
N TYR A 359 27.88 2.01 -8.06
CA TYR A 359 27.64 0.57 -8.30
C TYR A 359 28.71 -0.34 -7.70
N ASN A 360 29.93 0.17 -7.45
CA ASN A 360 31.01 -0.61 -6.82
C ASN A 360 30.81 -0.80 -5.31
N LYS A 361 29.91 0.00 -4.69
CA LYS A 361 29.70 0.00 -3.23
C LYS A 361 28.37 -0.58 -2.80
N ILE A 362 27.50 -0.92 -3.74
CA ILE A 362 26.16 -1.40 -3.44
C ILE A 362 25.88 -2.78 -4.02
N ASN A 363 24.99 -3.49 -3.38
CA ASN A 363 24.33 -4.63 -3.99
C ASN A 363 23.14 -4.11 -4.83
N THR A 364 23.25 -4.22 -6.14
CA THR A 364 22.27 -3.69 -7.11
C THR A 364 20.86 -4.27 -6.93
N LYS A 365 20.74 -5.49 -6.40
CA LYS A 365 19.44 -6.10 -6.08
C LYS A 365 18.63 -5.25 -5.11
N TYR A 366 19.31 -4.60 -4.15
CA TYR A 366 18.64 -3.78 -3.14
C TYR A 366 18.29 -2.37 -3.64
N LEU A 367 18.79 -1.95 -4.80
CA LEU A 367 18.51 -0.61 -5.33
C LEU A 367 17.01 -0.38 -5.55
N ASN A 368 16.26 -1.43 -5.87
CA ASN A 368 14.82 -1.33 -6.13
C ASN A 368 14.00 -0.93 -4.89
N CYS A 369 14.54 -1.07 -3.66
CA CYS A 369 13.84 -0.60 -2.47
C CYS A 369 13.64 0.92 -2.43
N LEU A 370 14.50 1.68 -3.14
CA LEU A 370 14.40 3.15 -3.24
C LEU A 370 13.17 3.62 -4.01
N PHE A 371 12.67 2.78 -4.90
CA PHE A 371 11.58 3.10 -5.84
C PHE A 371 10.27 2.40 -5.46
N ASP A 372 10.29 1.60 -4.39
CA ASP A 372 9.15 0.81 -3.95
C ASP A 372 8.06 1.69 -3.33
N PRO A 373 6.80 1.63 -3.80
CA PRO A 373 5.68 2.33 -3.19
C PRO A 373 5.48 1.91 -1.74
N GLN A 374 5.19 2.87 -0.87
CA GLN A 374 4.84 2.62 0.51
C GLN A 374 3.39 3.01 0.78
N THR A 375 2.63 2.15 1.44
CA THR A 375 1.31 2.49 1.96
C THR A 375 1.42 2.76 3.45
N ALA A 376 0.93 3.91 3.89
CA ALA A 376 1.01 4.35 5.27
C ALA A 376 2.43 4.23 5.86
N GLY A 377 3.43 4.71 5.14
CA GLY A 377 4.84 4.66 5.52
C GLY A 377 5.21 5.54 6.71
N GLY A 378 6.52 5.63 6.96
CA GLY A 378 7.09 6.53 7.97
C GLY A 378 7.41 7.92 7.39
N PHE A 379 8.17 8.69 8.16
CA PHE A 379 8.68 10.00 7.76
C PHE A 379 10.16 9.93 7.37
N LEU A 380 10.52 10.70 6.36
CA LEU A 380 11.88 11.04 6.00
C LEU A 380 12.16 12.46 6.50
N PHE A 381 13.24 12.66 7.23
CA PHE A 381 13.54 13.96 7.82
C PHE A 381 15.04 14.23 7.94
N ILE A 382 15.40 15.51 8.01
CA ILE A 382 16.80 15.97 8.14
C ILE A 382 16.96 16.74 9.42
N LEU A 383 17.98 16.40 10.20
CA LEU A 383 18.41 17.13 11.39
C LEU A 383 19.87 17.54 11.29
N ASP A 384 20.18 18.74 11.74
CA ASP A 384 21.56 19.15 12.02
C ASP A 384 21.97 18.80 13.45
N ALA A 385 23.24 19.07 13.78
CA ALA A 385 23.79 18.75 15.10
C ALA A 385 23.12 19.53 16.25
N THR A 386 22.47 20.67 15.97
CA THR A 386 21.81 21.53 16.98
C THR A 386 20.43 21.01 17.36
N GLN A 387 19.89 20.04 16.63
CA GLN A 387 18.55 19.50 16.81
C GLN A 387 18.52 18.11 17.49
N LYS A 388 19.57 17.78 18.27
CA LYS A 388 19.70 16.51 18.96
C LYS A 388 18.54 16.21 19.91
N GLU A 389 17.98 17.23 20.53
CA GLU A 389 16.81 17.12 21.43
C GLU A 389 15.60 16.41 20.78
N ILE A 390 15.47 16.48 19.46
CA ILE A 390 14.40 15.77 18.73
C ILE A 390 14.62 14.26 18.80
N LEU A 391 15.87 13.81 18.63
CA LEU A 391 16.22 12.38 18.75
C LEU A 391 16.02 11.90 20.18
N ASP A 392 16.42 12.69 21.17
CA ASP A 392 16.25 12.37 22.59
C ASP A 392 14.74 12.21 22.94
N GLU A 393 13.85 13.03 22.35
CA GLU A 393 12.40 12.89 22.52
C GLU A 393 11.84 11.65 21.80
N LEU A 394 12.36 11.31 20.61
CA LEU A 394 11.99 10.09 19.90
C LEU A 394 12.40 8.85 20.72
N ASP A 395 13.62 8.85 21.30
CA ASP A 395 14.14 7.78 22.15
C ASP A 395 13.31 7.60 23.43
N LYS A 396 12.96 8.70 24.11
CA LYS A 396 12.05 8.66 25.26
C LYS A 396 10.70 8.03 24.96
N LYS A 397 10.19 8.22 23.75
CA LYS A 397 8.93 7.64 23.25
C LYS A 397 9.10 6.24 22.66
N LYS A 398 10.33 5.68 22.65
CA LYS A 398 10.67 4.40 22.05
C LYS A 398 10.25 4.32 20.56
N ILE A 399 10.42 5.43 19.85
CA ILE A 399 10.13 5.52 18.41
C ILE A 399 11.38 5.13 17.64
N ASN A 400 11.27 4.08 16.83
CA ASN A 400 12.38 3.61 16.00
C ASN A 400 12.65 4.55 14.84
N TYR A 401 13.91 4.92 14.66
CA TYR A 401 14.40 5.67 13.51
C TYR A 401 15.79 5.16 13.09
N SER A 402 16.17 5.43 11.86
CA SER A 402 17.47 5.05 11.31
C SER A 402 18.13 6.21 10.58
N ALA A 403 19.40 6.45 10.85
CA ALA A 403 20.21 7.42 10.09
C ALA A 403 20.66 6.77 8.77
N ILE A 404 19.99 7.07 7.68
CA ILE A 404 20.22 6.45 6.36
C ILE A 404 21.13 7.27 5.46
N GLY A 405 21.46 8.51 5.85
CA GLY A 405 22.24 9.36 4.98
C GLY A 405 22.65 10.70 5.61
N ARG A 406 23.04 11.62 4.75
CA ARG A 406 23.46 12.97 5.13
C ARG A 406 23.26 13.99 3.99
N VAL A 407 23.21 15.26 4.34
CA VAL A 407 23.31 16.39 3.41
C VAL A 407 24.72 16.48 2.82
N THR A 408 24.82 16.87 1.55
CA THR A 408 26.07 17.07 0.82
C THR A 408 26.07 18.39 0.06
N ASN A 409 27.25 18.79 -0.42
CA ASN A 409 27.39 20.01 -1.23
C ASN A 409 27.13 19.79 -2.74
N ALA A 410 26.82 18.58 -3.17
CA ALA A 410 26.55 18.26 -4.58
C ALA A 410 25.17 18.81 -4.97
N LYS A 411 25.13 19.81 -5.84
CA LYS A 411 23.89 20.50 -6.20
C LYS A 411 22.88 19.59 -6.89
N ASN A 412 21.66 19.59 -6.39
CA ASN A 412 20.49 18.86 -6.92
C ASN A 412 20.77 17.38 -7.24
N THR A 413 21.55 16.72 -6.36
CA THR A 413 21.98 15.33 -6.61
C THR A 413 21.77 14.48 -5.38
N ILE A 414 21.25 13.26 -5.59
CA ILE A 414 21.17 12.21 -4.57
C ILE A 414 22.22 11.16 -4.91
N LYS A 415 23.26 11.06 -4.08
CA LYS A 415 24.28 10.01 -4.20
C LYS A 415 23.88 8.78 -3.39
N VAL A 416 23.82 7.63 -4.03
CA VAL A 416 23.54 6.32 -3.41
C VAL A 416 24.83 5.51 -3.30
N ILE A 417 25.13 4.99 -2.08
CA ILE A 417 26.31 4.20 -1.77
C ILE A 417 25.96 2.94 -0.98
#